data_214445c015410ee86d85030162809f2d
#
_entry.id   214445c015410ee86d85030162809f2d
#
_cell.length_a   1.000
_cell.length_b   1.000
_cell.length_c   1.000
_cell.angle_alpha   90.00
_cell.angle_beta   90.00
_cell.angle_gamma   90.00
#
_symmetry.space_group_name_H-M   'P 1'
#
loop_
_entity.id
_entity.type
_entity.pdbx_description
1 polymer ?
#
loop_
_entity_poly.entity_id
_entity_poly.type
_entity_poly.pdbx_seq_one_letter_code
_entity_poly.pdbx_strand_id
1 'polypeptide(L)'
;MSLSIVAVASAHHSAAASYDAVESIAIKGKVVEFAWTNPHCHVYVDVADGRFKGRTYGVELGSPSALAHDGWTRTLLQPGDDVVIEVHPSRVGAPVGLCRNCTLTINGKVTKPRVLQD
;
A
#
# COMPACT_ATOMS: atom_id res chain seq x y z
N MET A 1 36.43 -5.10 20.75
CA MET A 1 35.06 -4.56 20.53
C MET A 1 34.60 -4.91 19.13
N SER A 2 33.65 -5.75 19.04
CA SER A 2 33.05 -6.15 17.76
C SER A 2 31.98 -5.15 17.38
N LEU A 3 32.17 -4.42 16.29
CA LEU A 3 31.12 -3.63 15.69
C LEU A 3 30.25 -4.57 14.87
N SER A 4 29.07 -4.87 15.39
CA SER A 4 28.06 -5.57 14.61
C SER A 4 27.49 -4.60 13.59
N ILE A 5 28.00 -4.65 12.38
CA ILE A 5 27.34 -3.99 11.26
C ILE A 5 26.11 -4.82 10.95
N VAL A 6 24.96 -4.37 11.39
CA VAL A 6 23.69 -4.96 10.96
C VAL A 6 23.52 -4.56 9.50
N ALA A 7 23.77 -5.50 8.62
CA ALA A 7 23.52 -5.28 7.20
C ALA A 7 22.01 -5.11 6.98
N VAL A 8 21.60 -3.91 6.61
CA VAL A 8 20.22 -3.58 6.25
C VAL A 8 19.85 -4.13 4.87
N ALA A 9 20.73 -4.90 4.26
CA ALA A 9 20.56 -5.42 2.91
C ALA A 9 19.34 -6.35 2.73
N SER A 10 18.79 -6.89 3.82
CA SER A 10 17.61 -7.77 3.76
C SER A 10 16.29 -7.03 3.55
N ALA A 11 16.26 -5.71 3.72
CA ALA A 11 15.03 -4.92 3.59
C ALA A 11 14.50 -4.86 2.15
N HIS A 12 15.32 -5.22 1.17
CA HIS A 12 14.95 -5.23 -0.25
C HIS A 12 14.52 -6.58 -0.78
N HIS A 13 14.51 -7.62 0.06
CA HIS A 13 14.03 -8.90 -0.38
C HIS A 13 12.53 -8.85 -0.54
N SER A 14 12.24 -8.64 -1.74
CA SER A 14 10.98 -8.70 -2.44
C SER A 14 9.76 -8.61 -1.54
N ALA A 15 8.93 -7.63 -1.79
CA ALA A 15 7.58 -7.55 -1.26
C ALA A 15 6.87 -8.90 -1.30
N ALA A 16 7.15 -9.72 -2.31
CA ALA A 16 6.60 -11.07 -2.46
C ALA A 16 6.90 -12.02 -1.30
N ALA A 17 8.04 -11.85 -0.59
CA ALA A 17 8.37 -12.68 0.57
C ALA A 17 7.63 -12.24 1.84
N SER A 18 7.23 -10.98 1.92
CA SER A 18 6.58 -10.38 3.10
C SER A 18 5.06 -10.47 3.05
N TYR A 19 4.46 -10.64 1.87
CA TYR A 19 3.03 -10.60 1.66
C TYR A 19 2.49 -11.91 1.11
N ASP A 20 1.24 -12.21 1.44
CA ASP A 20 0.56 -13.39 0.89
C ASP A 20 0.22 -13.14 -0.58
N ALA A 21 0.67 -14.03 -1.46
CA ALA A 21 0.46 -13.87 -2.90
C ALA A 21 -0.95 -14.28 -3.35
N VAL A 22 -1.69 -15.01 -2.53
CA VAL A 22 -2.99 -15.59 -2.87
C VAL A 22 -4.12 -14.89 -2.15
N GLU A 23 -3.97 -14.66 -0.83
CA GLU A 23 -4.99 -13.99 -0.03
C GLU A 23 -5.11 -12.53 -0.42
N SER A 24 -6.34 -12.06 -0.48
CA SER A 24 -6.68 -10.65 -0.70
C SER A 24 -7.69 -10.22 0.34
N ILE A 25 -7.46 -9.07 0.95
CA ILE A 25 -8.38 -8.48 1.91
C ILE A 25 -8.70 -7.03 1.52
N ALA A 26 -9.89 -6.56 1.89
CA ALA A 26 -10.29 -5.18 1.68
C ALA A 26 -9.95 -4.36 2.94
N ILE A 27 -9.18 -3.30 2.77
CA ILE A 27 -8.91 -2.32 3.81
C ILE A 27 -9.81 -1.12 3.57
N LYS A 28 -10.68 -0.85 4.53
CA LYS A 28 -11.67 0.23 4.47
C LYS A 28 -11.39 1.23 5.58
N GLY A 29 -11.35 2.50 5.24
CA GLY A 29 -11.15 3.56 6.22
C GLY A 29 -10.86 4.91 5.59
N LYS A 30 -10.21 5.78 6.35
CA LYS A 30 -9.83 7.12 5.91
C LYS A 30 -8.35 7.21 5.67
N VAL A 31 -7.96 7.85 4.57
CA VAL A 31 -6.56 8.14 4.28
C VAL A 31 -6.01 9.08 5.34
N VAL A 32 -4.88 8.70 5.93
CA VAL A 32 -4.08 9.55 6.83
C VAL A 32 -3.02 10.28 6.02
N GLU A 33 -2.34 9.55 5.14
CA GLU A 33 -1.25 10.08 4.35
C GLU A 33 -1.10 9.27 3.06
N PHE A 34 -0.82 9.95 1.97
CA PHE A 34 -0.36 9.35 0.72
C PHE A 34 1.09 9.76 0.52
N ALA A 35 2.02 8.87 0.87
CA ALA A 35 3.46 9.11 0.77
C ALA A 35 3.94 8.78 -0.65
N TRP A 36 4.23 9.83 -1.40
CA TRP A 36 4.76 9.72 -2.77
C TRP A 36 6.27 9.76 -2.74
N THR A 37 6.90 8.63 -2.42
CA THR A 37 8.32 8.53 -2.12
C THR A 37 8.99 7.35 -2.80
N ASN A 38 10.30 7.47 -3.05
CA ASN A 38 11.14 6.36 -3.49
C ASN A 38 11.65 5.55 -2.26
N PRO A 39 11.87 4.25 -2.38
CA PRO A 39 11.67 3.41 -3.57
C PRO A 39 10.22 3.03 -3.83
N HIS A 40 9.34 3.11 -2.83
CA HIS A 40 7.92 2.76 -2.96
C HIS A 40 7.04 3.81 -2.33
N CYS A 41 5.91 4.10 -3.00
CA CYS A 41 4.85 4.90 -2.41
C CYS A 41 4.07 4.08 -1.38
N HIS A 42 3.44 4.75 -0.42
CA HIS A 42 2.59 4.12 0.59
C HIS A 42 1.32 4.93 0.82
N VAL A 43 0.23 4.23 1.06
CA VAL A 43 -0.99 4.83 1.60
C VAL A 43 -1.17 4.35 3.02
N TYR A 44 -1.34 5.28 3.94
CA TYR A 44 -1.65 4.97 5.34
C TYR A 44 -3.13 5.25 5.58
N VAL A 45 -3.83 4.26 6.12
CA VAL A 45 -5.28 4.28 6.29
C VAL A 45 -5.64 4.00 7.75
N ASP A 46 -6.47 4.87 8.34
CA ASP A 46 -7.12 4.57 9.61
C ASP A 46 -8.30 3.65 9.33
N VAL A 47 -8.17 2.40 9.79
CA VAL A 47 -9.10 1.34 9.44
C VAL A 47 -10.40 1.47 10.24
N ALA A 48 -11.54 1.46 9.52
CA ALA A 48 -12.86 1.68 10.08
C ALA A 48 -13.55 0.40 10.56
N ASP A 49 -13.22 -0.75 9.99
CA ASP A 49 -13.86 -2.02 10.33
C ASP A 49 -12.93 -3.22 10.09
N GLY A 50 -13.41 -4.41 10.46
CA GLY A 50 -12.69 -5.66 10.24
C GLY A 50 -11.56 -5.88 11.22
N ARG A 51 -10.66 -6.79 10.85
CA ARG A 51 -9.56 -7.30 11.70
C ARG A 51 -8.63 -6.20 12.21
N PHE A 52 -8.41 -5.15 11.42
CA PHE A 52 -7.49 -4.07 11.76
C PHE A 52 -8.19 -2.79 12.23
N LYS A 53 -9.47 -2.88 12.59
CA LYS A 53 -10.25 -1.72 13.07
C LYS A 53 -9.50 -0.94 14.16
N GLY A 54 -9.45 0.37 14.00
CA GLY A 54 -8.80 1.28 14.94
C GLY A 54 -7.28 1.37 14.80
N ARG A 55 -6.69 0.66 13.85
CA ARG A 55 -5.25 0.70 13.57
C ARG A 55 -4.97 1.48 12.29
N THR A 56 -3.78 2.03 12.20
CA THR A 56 -3.26 2.57 10.95
C THR A 56 -2.65 1.44 10.14
N TYR A 57 -3.15 1.26 8.92
CA TYR A 57 -2.70 0.22 8.01
C TYR A 57 -1.85 0.82 6.90
N GLY A 58 -0.68 0.27 6.68
CA GLY A 58 0.23 0.72 5.63
C GLY A 58 0.06 -0.12 4.36
N VAL A 59 -0.34 0.50 3.27
CA VAL A 59 -0.44 -0.15 1.95
C VAL A 59 0.78 0.23 1.13
N GLU A 60 1.59 -0.77 0.78
CA GLU A 60 2.74 -0.58 -0.09
C GLU A 60 2.31 -0.60 -1.56
N LEU A 61 2.81 0.35 -2.30
CA LEU A 61 2.56 0.53 -3.73
C LEU A 61 3.88 0.44 -4.50
N GLY A 62 3.84 0.66 -5.78
CA GLY A 62 5.03 0.78 -6.62
C GLY A 62 5.80 2.07 -6.39
N SER A 63 6.87 2.26 -7.16
CA SER A 63 7.64 3.50 -7.16
C SER A 63 6.80 4.66 -7.73
N PRO A 64 7.17 5.91 -7.43
CA PRO A 64 6.50 7.06 -8.03
C PRO A 64 6.47 7.02 -9.55
N SER A 65 7.55 6.61 -10.21
CA SER A 65 7.59 6.52 -11.67
C SER A 65 6.69 5.41 -12.20
N ALA A 66 6.63 4.27 -11.54
CA ALA A 66 5.75 3.17 -11.94
C ALA A 66 4.28 3.56 -11.79
N LEU A 67 3.91 4.20 -10.68
CA LEU A 67 2.54 4.66 -10.46
C LEU A 67 2.15 5.74 -11.47
N ALA A 68 3.03 6.69 -11.75
CA ALA A 68 2.79 7.74 -12.73
C ALA A 68 2.56 7.14 -14.13
N HIS A 69 3.32 6.10 -14.48
CA HIS A 69 3.14 5.38 -15.74
C HIS A 69 1.75 4.73 -15.81
N ASP A 70 1.24 4.24 -14.69
CA ASP A 70 -0.09 3.64 -14.57
C ASP A 70 -1.21 4.67 -14.42
N GLY A 71 -0.90 5.95 -14.51
CA GLY A 71 -1.89 7.03 -14.44
C GLY A 71 -2.17 7.56 -13.04
N TRP A 72 -1.42 7.13 -12.03
CA TRP A 72 -1.53 7.69 -10.69
C TRP A 72 -0.88 9.07 -10.64
N THR A 73 -1.42 9.93 -9.78
CA THR A 73 -0.82 11.23 -9.47
C THR A 73 -0.60 11.36 -7.98
N ARG A 74 0.31 12.23 -7.61
CA ARG A 74 0.60 12.57 -6.21
C ARG A 74 -0.64 12.98 -5.43
N THR A 75 -1.64 13.53 -6.11
CA THR A 75 -2.86 14.05 -5.50
C THR A 75 -4.07 13.14 -5.64
N LEU A 76 -3.89 11.92 -6.18
CA LEU A 76 -4.99 10.97 -6.36
C LEU A 76 -5.71 10.66 -5.05
N LEU A 77 -4.95 10.53 -3.97
CA LEU A 77 -5.46 10.30 -2.63
C LEU A 77 -5.08 11.48 -1.74
N GLN A 78 -6.05 11.95 -0.98
CA GLN A 78 -5.89 13.07 -0.05
C GLN A 78 -6.20 12.61 1.37
N PRO A 79 -5.52 13.16 2.39
CA PRO A 79 -5.92 12.91 3.78
C PRO A 79 -7.41 13.19 3.98
N GLY A 80 -8.09 12.29 4.67
CA GLY A 80 -9.53 12.36 4.90
C GLY A 80 -10.41 11.69 3.86
N ASP A 81 -9.85 11.27 2.72
CA ASP A 81 -10.62 10.50 1.73
C ASP A 81 -11.07 9.17 2.31
N ASP A 82 -12.32 8.80 2.02
CA ASP A 82 -12.81 7.45 2.29
C ASP A 82 -12.30 6.52 1.21
N VAL A 83 -11.66 5.42 1.64
CA VAL A 83 -11.09 4.46 0.69
C VAL A 83 -11.47 3.04 1.03
N VAL A 84 -11.54 2.22 -0.01
CA VAL A 84 -11.50 0.76 0.08
C VAL A 84 -10.42 0.29 -0.86
N ILE A 85 -9.42 -0.38 -0.32
CA ILE A 85 -8.26 -0.87 -1.08
C ILE A 85 -8.13 -2.37 -0.88
N GLU A 86 -8.16 -3.13 -1.96
CA GLU A 86 -7.86 -4.56 -1.89
C GLU A 86 -6.35 -4.76 -1.89
N VAL A 87 -5.87 -5.50 -0.90
CA VAL A 87 -4.44 -5.72 -0.71
C VAL A 87 -4.12 -7.19 -0.47
N HIS A 88 -2.89 -7.56 -0.76
CA HIS A 88 -2.31 -8.81 -0.29
C HIS A 88 -1.75 -8.57 1.11
N PRO A 89 -2.28 -9.25 2.15
CA PRO A 89 -1.89 -8.96 3.52
C PRO A 89 -0.52 -9.49 3.88
N SER A 90 0.04 -8.96 4.96
CA SER A 90 1.26 -9.48 5.57
C SER A 90 1.10 -10.95 5.97
N ARG A 91 2.12 -11.75 5.70
CA ARG A 91 2.16 -13.17 6.08
C ARG A 91 2.18 -13.39 7.59
N VAL A 92 2.57 -12.38 8.35
CA VAL A 92 2.71 -12.46 9.81
C VAL A 92 1.62 -11.68 10.56
N GLY A 93 0.58 -11.24 9.87
CA GLY A 93 -0.55 -10.55 10.48
C GLY A 93 -0.25 -9.11 10.91
N ALA A 94 0.83 -8.51 10.42
CA ALA A 94 1.12 -7.11 10.67
C ALA A 94 0.13 -6.20 9.91
N PRO A 95 -0.11 -4.94 10.36
CA PRO A 95 -1.04 -4.03 9.69
C PRO A 95 -0.40 -3.38 8.46
N VAL A 96 0.05 -4.20 7.55
CA VAL A 96 0.64 -3.80 6.27
C VAL A 96 0.20 -4.76 5.17
N GLY A 97 0.08 -4.25 3.96
CA GLY A 97 -0.28 -5.04 2.80
C GLY A 97 0.27 -4.45 1.52
N LEU A 98 0.26 -5.25 0.47
CA LEU A 98 0.75 -4.88 -0.85
C LEU A 98 -0.41 -4.67 -1.82
N CYS A 99 -0.45 -3.51 -2.44
CA CYS A 99 -1.31 -3.26 -3.60
C CYS A 99 -0.56 -3.62 -4.88
N ARG A 100 -0.97 -4.70 -5.50
CA ARG A 100 -0.48 -5.07 -6.83
C ARG A 100 -1.66 -5.13 -7.76
N ASN A 101 -1.77 -4.17 -8.68
CA ASN A 101 -2.93 -4.01 -9.56
C ASN A 101 -4.26 -3.99 -8.77
N CYS A 102 -4.24 -3.33 -7.64
CA CYS A 102 -5.35 -3.35 -6.72
C CYS A 102 -6.54 -2.52 -7.21
N THR A 103 -7.73 -2.93 -6.79
CA THR A 103 -8.93 -2.13 -6.97
C THR A 103 -8.99 -1.10 -5.84
N LEU A 104 -9.24 0.14 -6.21
CA LEU A 104 -9.29 1.27 -5.33
C LEU A 104 -10.63 1.97 -5.45
N THR A 105 -11.33 2.12 -4.34
CA THR A 105 -12.55 2.94 -4.27
C THR A 105 -12.23 4.18 -3.45
N ILE A 106 -12.44 5.36 -4.04
CA ILE A 106 -12.19 6.66 -3.39
C ILE A 106 -13.52 7.39 -3.29
N ASN A 107 -13.94 7.72 -2.07
CA ASN A 107 -15.19 8.44 -1.81
C ASN A 107 -16.39 7.83 -2.55
N GLY A 108 -16.47 6.49 -2.53
CA GLY A 108 -17.54 5.74 -3.16
C GLY A 108 -17.40 5.50 -4.66
N LYS A 109 -16.34 6.01 -5.29
CA LYS A 109 -16.08 5.82 -6.71
C LYS A 109 -14.98 4.80 -6.93
N VAL A 110 -15.25 3.76 -7.71
CA VAL A 110 -14.23 2.82 -8.15
C VAL A 110 -13.28 3.54 -9.10
N THR A 111 -12.02 3.57 -8.73
CA THR A 111 -10.96 4.21 -9.48
C THR A 111 -9.94 3.16 -9.90
N LYS A 112 -9.78 3.00 -11.19
CA LYS A 112 -8.68 2.21 -11.74
C LYS A 112 -7.74 3.17 -12.45
N PRO A 113 -6.59 3.44 -11.88
CA PRO A 113 -5.58 4.21 -12.59
C PRO A 113 -5.32 3.54 -13.94
N ARG A 114 -5.25 4.34 -14.96
CA ARG A 114 -5.08 3.83 -16.31
C ARG A 114 -3.73 3.17 -16.45
N VAL A 115 -3.72 1.89 -16.70
CA VAL A 115 -2.51 1.21 -17.18
C VAL A 115 -2.33 1.60 -18.63
N LEU A 116 -1.20 2.22 -18.94
CA LEU A 116 -0.83 2.46 -20.32
C LEU A 116 -0.50 1.10 -20.93
N GLN A 117 -1.32 0.66 -21.82
CA GLN A 117 -1.02 -0.53 -22.63
C GLN A 117 -0.10 -0.10 -23.76
N ASP A 118 1.04 -0.72 -23.77
CA ASP A 118 1.96 -0.57 -24.90
C ASP A 118 1.37 -1.19 -26.17
#